data_ac7df801df909f5d1119f46c94fe7e94
#
_entry.id   ac7df801df909f5d1119f46c94fe7e94
#
_cell.length_a   1.000
_cell.length_b   1.000
_cell.length_c   1.000
_cell.angle_alpha   90.00
_cell.angle_beta   90.00
_cell.angle_gamma   90.00
#
_symmetry.space_group_name_H-M   'P 1'
#
loop_
_entity.id
_entity.type
_entity.pdbx_description
1 polymer ?
#
loop_
_entity_poly.entity_id
_entity_poly.type
_entity_poly.pdbx_seq_one_letter_code
_entity_poly.pdbx_strand_id
1 'polypeptide(L)'
;MANVPKPKDPRIERWLAPCVIICFCVAAFWVSTTFREMPPILKRGIQPADFPQLLLITIILLTLAMMVFDPIKIREKFTKTTAGSLGLFALFGALTWIDLFLALGIFAASLSALWGERRPRTLILVGAGMPIIIFLLFDQIFEIRFPRGLLTNLWYG
;
A
#
# COMPACT_ATOMS: atom_id res chain seq x y z
N MET A 1 -23.28 38.59 9.58
CA MET A 1 -23.43 37.31 10.32
C MET A 1 -22.72 36.23 9.54
N ALA A 2 -21.54 35.85 9.98
CA ALA A 2 -20.72 34.84 9.31
C ALA A 2 -21.38 33.46 9.49
N ASN A 3 -21.58 32.77 8.37
CA ASN A 3 -22.16 31.44 8.32
C ASN A 3 -21.11 30.44 8.90
N VAL A 4 -21.21 30.15 10.19
CA VAL A 4 -20.36 29.15 10.84
C VAL A 4 -20.82 27.79 10.31
N PRO A 5 -19.96 27.04 9.59
CA PRO A 5 -20.33 25.72 9.12
C PRO A 5 -20.63 24.82 10.32
N LYS A 6 -21.82 24.20 10.33
CA LYS A 6 -22.21 23.21 11.34
C LYS A 6 -21.10 22.18 11.51
N PRO A 7 -20.71 21.84 12.75
CA PRO A 7 -19.77 20.77 12.98
C PRO A 7 -20.38 19.47 12.42
N LYS A 8 -19.69 18.81 11.50
CA LYS A 8 -20.04 17.47 11.03
C LYS A 8 -20.12 16.53 12.24
N ASP A 9 -21.14 15.70 12.28
CA ASP A 9 -21.41 14.77 13.37
C ASP A 9 -20.16 13.89 13.60
N PRO A 10 -19.52 13.97 14.79
CA PRO A 10 -18.27 13.24 15.06
C PRO A 10 -18.48 11.71 15.07
N ARG A 11 -19.74 11.25 15.06
CA ARG A 11 -20.09 9.83 15.01
C ARG A 11 -19.86 9.22 13.63
N ILE A 12 -20.19 9.93 12.55
CA ILE A 12 -20.07 9.41 11.18
C ILE A 12 -18.59 9.27 10.81
N GLU A 13 -17.75 10.25 11.15
CA GLU A 13 -16.31 10.22 10.86
C GLU A 13 -15.59 9.09 11.61
N ARG A 14 -16.06 8.73 12.80
CA ARG A 14 -15.49 7.69 13.65
C ARG A 14 -15.62 6.28 13.05
N TRP A 15 -16.71 6.03 12.32
CA TRP A 15 -17.00 4.73 11.71
C TRP A 15 -16.56 4.65 10.25
N LEU A 16 -16.45 5.79 9.59
CA LEU A 16 -16.18 5.84 8.15
C LEU A 16 -14.80 5.27 7.80
N ALA A 17 -13.74 5.67 8.51
CA ALA A 17 -12.39 5.18 8.22
C ALA A 17 -12.24 3.66 8.44
N PRO A 18 -12.66 3.08 9.59
CA PRO A 18 -12.64 1.63 9.78
C PRO A 18 -13.49 0.88 8.75
N CYS A 19 -14.68 1.39 8.43
CA CYS A 19 -15.54 0.75 7.42
C CYS A 19 -14.90 0.73 6.03
N VAL A 20 -14.23 1.82 5.63
CA VAL A 20 -13.49 1.88 4.35
C VAL A 20 -12.35 0.86 4.33
N ILE A 21 -11.58 0.76 5.42
CA ILE A 21 -10.48 -0.21 5.54
C ILE A 21 -11.02 -1.64 5.44
N ILE A 22 -12.08 -1.97 6.19
CA ILE A 22 -12.69 -3.30 6.15
C ILE A 22 -13.23 -3.61 4.76
N CYS A 23 -13.94 -2.68 4.13
CA CYS A 23 -14.48 -2.85 2.79
C CYS A 23 -13.35 -3.12 1.77
N PHE A 24 -12.26 -2.35 1.84
CA PHE A 24 -11.09 -2.57 1.01
C PHE A 24 -10.45 -3.93 1.24
N CYS A 25 -10.27 -4.34 2.51
CA CYS A 25 -9.71 -5.65 2.86
C CYS A 25 -10.58 -6.81 2.37
N VAL A 26 -11.91 -6.69 2.48
CA VAL A 26 -12.86 -7.69 1.98
C VAL A 26 -12.79 -7.79 0.45
N ALA A 27 -12.73 -6.66 -0.25
CA ALA A 27 -12.58 -6.63 -1.70
C ALA A 27 -11.25 -7.26 -2.14
N ALA A 28 -10.15 -6.90 -1.47
CA ALA A 28 -8.83 -7.48 -1.75
C ALA A 28 -8.78 -8.99 -1.42
N PHE A 29 -9.45 -9.42 -0.34
CA PHE A 29 -9.59 -10.83 0.00
C PHE A 29 -10.33 -11.59 -1.10
N TRP A 30 -11.43 -11.02 -1.62
CA TRP A 30 -12.14 -11.62 -2.74
C TRP A 30 -11.23 -11.78 -3.97
N VAL A 31 -10.49 -10.74 -4.34
CA VAL A 31 -9.53 -10.82 -5.46
C VAL A 31 -8.48 -11.90 -5.19
N SER A 32 -7.99 -12.03 -3.94
CA SER A 32 -7.02 -13.06 -3.57
C SER A 32 -7.56 -14.49 -3.76
N THR A 33 -8.86 -14.73 -3.64
CA THR A 33 -9.46 -16.05 -3.88
C THR A 33 -9.50 -16.43 -5.38
N THR A 34 -9.31 -15.44 -6.28
CA THR A 34 -9.28 -15.70 -7.73
C THR A 34 -7.88 -16.09 -8.23
N PHE A 35 -6.86 -16.06 -7.37
CA PHE A 35 -5.52 -16.49 -7.75
C PHE A 35 -5.49 -17.99 -8.06
N ARG A 36 -4.78 -18.35 -9.14
CA ARG A 36 -4.63 -19.75 -9.52
C ARG A 36 -3.91 -20.52 -8.44
N GLU A 37 -4.54 -21.59 -7.97
CA GLU A 37 -3.90 -22.57 -7.09
C GLU A 37 -2.75 -23.28 -7.82
N MET A 38 -1.66 -23.53 -7.10
CA MET A 38 -0.58 -24.35 -7.63
C MET A 38 -1.05 -25.80 -7.82
N PRO A 39 -0.57 -26.49 -8.88
CA PRO A 39 -0.87 -27.90 -9.07
C PRO A 39 -0.52 -28.74 -7.83
N PRO A 40 -1.30 -29.82 -7.53
CA PRO A 40 -1.12 -30.63 -6.32
C PRO A 40 0.30 -31.19 -6.12
N ILE A 41 1.04 -31.38 -7.21
CA ILE A 41 2.41 -31.92 -7.21
C ILE A 41 3.42 -30.90 -6.62
N LEU A 42 3.11 -29.62 -6.69
CA LEU A 42 3.95 -28.50 -6.19
C LEU A 42 3.43 -27.92 -4.86
N LYS A 43 2.37 -28.51 -4.28
CA LYS A 43 1.80 -28.09 -2.98
C LYS A 43 2.73 -28.44 -1.80
N ARG A 44 3.98 -28.04 -1.85
CA ARG A 44 4.89 -28.10 -0.70
C ARG A 44 5.06 -26.72 -0.11
N GLY A 45 4.22 -26.38 0.90
CA GLY A 45 4.34 -25.12 1.63
C GLY A 45 3.15 -24.16 1.46
N ILE A 46 3.37 -22.90 1.82
CA ILE A 46 2.38 -21.83 1.83
C ILE A 46 2.04 -21.45 0.39
N GLN A 47 0.75 -21.40 0.06
CA GLN A 47 0.27 -20.96 -1.25
C GLN A 47 0.52 -19.46 -1.43
N PRO A 48 0.70 -18.95 -2.66
CA PRO A 48 0.89 -17.51 -2.91
C PRO A 48 -0.27 -16.64 -2.39
N ALA A 49 -1.48 -17.22 -2.31
CA ALA A 49 -2.66 -16.55 -1.80
C ALA A 49 -2.75 -16.54 -0.26
N ASP A 50 -2.16 -17.53 0.42
CA ASP A 50 -2.29 -17.71 1.87
C ASP A 50 -1.72 -16.52 2.65
N PHE A 51 -0.55 -16.02 2.25
CA PHE A 51 0.10 -14.90 2.90
C PHE A 51 -0.71 -13.58 2.79
N PRO A 52 -1.14 -13.14 1.61
CA PRO A 52 -2.04 -12.00 1.48
C PRO A 52 -3.33 -12.16 2.28
N GLN A 53 -3.96 -13.33 2.26
CA GLN A 53 -5.19 -13.61 2.99
C GLN A 53 -5.00 -13.50 4.49
N LEU A 54 -3.93 -14.09 5.04
CA LEU A 54 -3.59 -13.99 6.46
C LEU A 54 -3.37 -12.54 6.88
N LEU A 55 -2.66 -11.77 6.07
CA LEU A 55 -2.40 -10.35 6.32
C LEU A 55 -3.69 -9.54 6.31
N LEU A 56 -4.57 -9.76 5.34
CA LEU A 56 -5.88 -9.08 5.25
C LEU A 56 -6.78 -9.42 6.43
N ILE A 57 -6.84 -10.69 6.85
CA ILE A 57 -7.58 -11.11 8.05
C ILE A 57 -7.02 -10.41 9.29
N THR A 58 -5.70 -10.34 9.42
CA THR A 58 -5.05 -9.66 10.55
C THR A 58 -5.41 -8.18 10.58
N ILE A 59 -5.40 -7.49 9.43
CA ILE A 59 -5.81 -6.08 9.34
C ILE A 59 -7.28 -5.91 9.74
N ILE A 60 -8.18 -6.78 9.29
CA ILE A 60 -9.59 -6.74 9.66
C ILE A 60 -9.74 -6.90 11.19
N LEU A 61 -9.09 -7.90 11.78
CA LEU A 61 -9.14 -8.14 13.23
C LEU A 61 -8.59 -6.96 14.03
N LEU A 62 -7.47 -6.38 13.62
CA LEU A 62 -6.90 -5.20 14.27
C LEU A 62 -7.81 -3.98 14.12
N THR A 63 -8.43 -3.79 12.97
CA THR A 63 -9.38 -2.70 12.74
C THR A 63 -10.62 -2.85 13.62
N LEU A 64 -11.16 -4.06 13.74
CA LEU A 64 -12.27 -4.35 14.63
C LEU A 64 -11.89 -4.15 16.11
N ALA A 65 -10.72 -4.63 16.52
CA ALA A 65 -10.21 -4.42 17.88
C ALA A 65 -10.08 -2.92 18.18
N MET A 66 -9.53 -2.14 17.25
CA MET A 66 -9.40 -0.69 17.40
C MET A 66 -10.76 0.02 17.48
N MET A 67 -11.77 -0.45 16.75
CA MET A 67 -13.13 0.09 16.87
C MET A 67 -13.74 -0.11 18.26
N VAL A 68 -13.38 -1.21 18.94
CA VAL A 68 -13.91 -1.56 20.26
C VAL A 68 -13.11 -0.91 21.39
N PHE A 69 -11.77 -1.00 21.33
CA PHE A 69 -10.90 -0.58 22.44
C PHE A 69 -10.49 0.89 22.37
N ASP A 70 -10.24 1.42 21.19
CA ASP A 70 -9.82 2.81 21.01
C ASP A 70 -10.39 3.42 19.74
N PRO A 71 -11.66 3.84 19.77
CA PRO A 71 -12.32 4.41 18.61
C PRO A 71 -11.66 5.73 18.19
N ILE A 72 -11.15 5.74 16.97
CA ILE A 72 -10.43 6.87 16.38
C ILE A 72 -11.29 8.14 16.42
N LYS A 73 -10.73 9.20 16.98
CA LYS A 73 -11.26 10.56 16.88
C LYS A 73 -10.51 11.28 15.76
N ILE A 74 -11.01 11.21 14.54
CA ILE A 74 -10.43 11.98 13.43
C ILE A 74 -10.71 13.46 13.69
N ARG A 75 -9.68 14.19 14.16
CA ARG A 75 -9.72 15.64 14.39
C ARG A 75 -9.16 16.43 13.21
N GLU A 76 -8.48 15.75 12.30
CA GLU A 76 -7.77 16.40 11.22
C GLU A 76 -8.65 16.59 9.99
N LYS A 77 -8.61 17.81 9.45
CA LYS A 77 -9.26 18.12 8.18
C LYS A 77 -8.47 17.51 7.03
N PHE A 78 -9.17 17.11 5.99
CA PHE A 78 -8.56 16.64 4.75
C PHE A 78 -7.64 17.72 4.18
N THR A 79 -6.34 17.48 4.24
CA THR A 79 -5.30 18.44 3.86
C THR A 79 -4.88 18.24 2.40
N LYS A 80 -4.33 19.28 1.78
CA LYS A 80 -3.76 19.18 0.41
C LYS A 80 -2.70 18.07 0.31
N THR A 81 -1.93 17.86 1.38
CA THR A 81 -0.93 16.78 1.47
C THR A 81 -1.59 15.42 1.41
N THR A 82 -2.73 15.22 2.09
CA THR A 82 -3.49 13.96 2.04
C THR A 82 -4.03 13.70 0.63
N ALA A 83 -4.59 14.73 -0.02
CA ALA A 83 -5.05 14.62 -1.40
C ALA A 83 -3.89 14.31 -2.36
N GLY A 84 -2.74 14.96 -2.17
CA GLY A 84 -1.52 14.68 -2.93
C GLY A 84 -1.02 13.25 -2.75
N SER A 85 -1.04 12.73 -1.51
CA SER A 85 -0.65 11.34 -1.22
C SER A 85 -1.56 10.32 -1.93
N LEU A 86 -2.87 10.58 -1.96
CA LEU A 86 -3.82 9.73 -2.71
C LEU A 86 -3.58 9.81 -4.22
N GLY A 87 -3.30 11.00 -4.74
CA GLY A 87 -2.93 11.18 -6.15
C GLY A 87 -1.64 10.44 -6.52
N LEU A 88 -0.63 10.51 -5.67
CA LEU A 88 0.62 9.75 -5.84
C LEU A 88 0.40 8.23 -5.78
N PHE A 89 -0.50 7.77 -4.91
CA PHE A 89 -0.84 6.35 -4.84
C PHE A 89 -1.54 5.86 -6.13
N ALA A 90 -2.45 6.66 -6.67
CA ALA A 90 -3.09 6.35 -7.97
C ALA A 90 -2.06 6.36 -9.10
N LEU A 91 -1.13 7.33 -9.12
CA LEU A 91 -0.03 7.39 -10.07
C LEU A 91 0.90 6.17 -9.94
N PHE A 92 1.21 5.75 -8.71
CA PHE A 92 1.96 4.53 -8.46
C PHE A 92 1.30 3.32 -9.13
N GLY A 93 -0.03 3.13 -8.92
CA GLY A 93 -0.78 2.06 -9.56
C GLY A 93 -0.69 2.10 -11.09
N ALA A 94 -0.75 3.28 -11.71
CA ALA A 94 -0.58 3.41 -13.15
C ALA A 94 0.86 3.08 -13.60
N LEU A 95 1.87 3.53 -12.87
CA LEU A 95 3.28 3.29 -13.21
C LEU A 95 3.72 1.83 -13.02
N THR A 96 3.04 1.04 -12.17
CA THR A 96 3.35 -0.39 -12.01
C THR A 96 3.14 -1.20 -13.28
N TRP A 97 2.32 -0.71 -14.22
CA TRP A 97 2.17 -1.33 -15.54
C TRP A 97 3.45 -1.22 -16.40
N ILE A 98 4.30 -0.26 -16.10
CA ILE A 98 5.57 -0.05 -16.82
C ILE A 98 6.67 -0.83 -16.12
N ASP A 99 6.88 -0.57 -14.84
CA ASP A 99 7.86 -1.26 -14.00
C ASP A 99 7.54 -1.06 -12.53
N LEU A 100 7.47 -2.15 -11.76
CA LEU A 100 7.13 -2.12 -10.35
C LEU A 100 8.17 -1.35 -9.51
N PHE A 101 9.47 -1.58 -9.77
CA PHE A 101 10.54 -1.01 -8.96
C PHE A 101 10.77 0.46 -9.27
N LEU A 102 10.63 0.84 -10.55
CA LEU A 102 10.63 2.24 -10.96
C LEU A 102 9.47 3.00 -10.32
N ALA A 103 8.27 2.43 -10.39
CA ALA A 103 7.07 3.00 -9.79
C ALA A 103 7.24 3.17 -8.27
N LEU A 104 7.77 2.15 -7.58
CA LEU A 104 8.03 2.18 -6.14
C LEU A 104 9.03 3.28 -5.77
N GLY A 105 10.11 3.42 -6.53
CA GLY A 105 11.12 4.45 -6.31
C GLY A 105 10.57 5.87 -6.49
N ILE A 106 9.85 6.11 -7.59
CA ILE A 106 9.22 7.41 -7.85
C ILE A 106 8.19 7.73 -6.76
N PHE A 107 7.37 6.75 -6.38
CA PHE A 107 6.36 6.91 -5.34
C PHE A 107 7.00 7.25 -3.99
N ALA A 108 8.00 6.49 -3.55
CA ALA A 108 8.66 6.69 -2.27
C ALA A 108 9.37 8.05 -2.17
N ALA A 109 10.10 8.45 -3.22
CA ALA A 109 10.75 9.76 -3.28
C ALA A 109 9.73 10.90 -3.30
N SER A 110 8.69 10.80 -4.14
CA SER A 110 7.66 11.83 -4.28
C SER A 110 6.83 11.98 -3.00
N LEU A 111 6.49 10.88 -2.34
CA LEU A 111 5.78 10.89 -1.07
C LEU A 111 6.61 11.55 0.02
N SER A 112 7.90 11.20 0.12
CA SER A 112 8.83 11.81 1.08
C SER A 112 8.96 13.32 0.84
N ALA A 113 9.09 13.75 -0.40
CA ALA A 113 9.13 15.17 -0.77
C ALA A 113 7.82 15.90 -0.44
N LEU A 114 6.66 15.28 -0.67
CA LEU A 114 5.35 15.83 -0.35
C LEU A 114 5.17 16.06 1.15
N TRP A 115 5.74 15.17 1.97
CA TRP A 115 5.71 15.28 3.44
C TRP A 115 6.80 16.19 4.01
N GLY A 116 7.54 16.89 3.14
CA GLY A 116 8.45 17.98 3.54
C GLY A 116 9.93 17.61 3.56
N GLU A 117 10.31 16.39 3.16
CA GLU A 117 11.73 16.06 3.01
C GLU A 117 12.31 16.83 1.82
N ARG A 118 13.35 17.61 2.07
CA ARG A 118 14.01 18.44 1.05
C ARG A 118 15.47 18.07 0.81
N ARG A 119 15.98 17.10 1.55
CA ARG A 119 17.38 16.66 1.42
C ARG A 119 17.51 15.73 0.23
N PRO A 120 18.27 16.12 -0.82
CA PRO A 120 18.37 15.30 -2.04
C PRO A 120 18.98 13.92 -1.76
N ARG A 121 19.89 13.84 -0.81
CA ARG A 121 20.51 12.56 -0.40
C ARG A 121 19.47 11.59 0.15
N THR A 122 18.56 12.04 1.02
CA THR A 122 17.49 11.22 1.58
C THR A 122 16.51 10.78 0.50
N LEU A 123 16.13 11.69 -0.40
CA LEU A 123 15.21 11.38 -1.51
C LEU A 123 15.79 10.33 -2.46
N ILE A 124 17.10 10.43 -2.78
CA ILE A 124 17.78 9.44 -3.62
C ILE A 124 17.89 8.10 -2.87
N LEU A 125 18.26 8.13 -1.58
CA LEU A 125 18.39 6.91 -0.78
C LEU A 125 17.06 6.17 -0.68
N VAL A 126 15.95 6.88 -0.45
CA VAL A 126 14.61 6.29 -0.35
C VAL A 126 14.10 5.88 -1.73
N GLY A 127 14.27 6.74 -2.75
CA GLY A 127 13.73 6.49 -4.09
C GLY A 127 14.49 5.42 -4.89
N ALA A 128 15.78 5.28 -4.69
CA ALA A 128 16.59 4.27 -5.36
C ALA A 128 17.00 3.13 -4.42
N GLY A 129 17.43 3.45 -3.20
CA GLY A 129 17.95 2.46 -2.26
C GLY A 129 16.88 1.45 -1.82
N MET A 130 15.69 1.90 -1.45
CA MET A 130 14.60 1.00 -1.02
C MET A 130 14.17 0.02 -2.12
N PRO A 131 13.87 0.45 -3.36
CA PRO A 131 13.52 -0.50 -4.42
C PRO A 131 14.65 -1.49 -4.73
N ILE A 132 15.89 -1.05 -4.72
CA ILE A 132 17.06 -1.93 -4.96
C ILE A 132 17.17 -2.98 -3.85
N ILE A 133 17.06 -2.57 -2.58
CA ILE A 133 17.13 -3.50 -1.43
C ILE A 133 15.99 -4.52 -1.52
N ILE A 134 14.78 -4.07 -1.79
CA ILE A 134 13.61 -4.94 -1.93
C ILE A 134 13.83 -5.91 -3.10
N PHE A 135 14.27 -5.41 -4.26
CA PHE A 135 14.54 -6.25 -5.41
C PHE A 135 15.57 -7.34 -5.09
N LEU A 136 16.74 -6.97 -4.53
CA LEU A 136 17.78 -7.92 -4.18
C LEU A 136 17.34 -8.93 -3.13
N LEU A 137 16.55 -8.50 -2.14
CA LEU A 137 16.02 -9.38 -1.10
C LEU A 137 15.10 -10.45 -1.71
N PHE A 138 14.19 -10.05 -2.58
CA PHE A 138 13.26 -11.00 -3.20
C PHE A 138 13.92 -11.87 -4.27
N ASP A 139 14.80 -11.30 -5.09
CA ASP A 139 15.49 -12.02 -6.16
C ASP A 139 16.55 -13.00 -5.61
N GLN A 140 17.38 -12.54 -4.64
CA GLN A 140 18.51 -13.33 -4.15
C GLN A 140 18.19 -14.23 -2.95
N ILE A 141 17.28 -13.79 -2.05
CA ILE A 141 16.98 -14.56 -0.83
C ILE A 141 15.75 -15.42 -1.03
N PHE A 142 14.70 -14.89 -1.65
CA PHE A 142 13.45 -15.62 -1.86
C PHE A 142 13.39 -16.32 -3.23
N GLU A 143 14.36 -16.09 -4.11
CA GLU A 143 14.42 -16.64 -5.48
C GLU A 143 13.13 -16.37 -6.28
N ILE A 144 12.45 -15.27 -5.97
CA ILE A 144 11.21 -14.85 -6.65
C ILE A 144 11.57 -14.01 -7.86
N ARG A 145 11.27 -14.52 -9.05
CA ARG A 145 11.42 -13.77 -10.29
C ARG A 145 10.24 -12.83 -10.50
N PHE A 146 10.54 -11.55 -10.66
CA PHE A 146 9.54 -10.54 -10.96
C PHE A 146 9.14 -10.52 -12.44
N PRO A 147 7.91 -10.05 -12.74
CA PRO A 147 7.50 -9.83 -14.12
C PRO A 147 8.46 -8.83 -14.80
N ARG A 148 8.68 -9.04 -16.09
CA ARG A 148 9.59 -8.20 -16.88
C ARG A 148 9.05 -6.77 -16.97
N GLY A 149 9.79 -5.83 -16.43
CA GLY A 149 9.62 -4.38 -16.56
C GLY A 149 10.84 -3.76 -17.23
N LEU A 150 10.95 -2.45 -17.26
CA LEU A 150 12.09 -1.76 -17.88
C LEU A 150 13.41 -2.06 -17.15
N LEU A 151 13.42 -1.94 -15.82
CA LEU A 151 14.63 -2.18 -15.01
C LEU A 151 14.91 -3.69 -14.84
N THR A 152 13.88 -4.47 -14.61
CA THR A 152 14.01 -5.91 -14.46
C THR A 152 14.45 -6.60 -15.74
N ASN A 153 14.06 -6.08 -16.91
CA ASN A 153 14.53 -6.58 -18.20
C ASN A 153 16.02 -6.28 -18.42
N LEU A 154 16.51 -5.14 -17.92
CA LEU A 154 17.95 -4.80 -17.98
C LEU A 154 18.79 -5.74 -17.11
N TRP A 155 18.23 -6.27 -16.03
CA TRP A 155 18.92 -7.18 -15.09
C TRP A 155 18.92 -8.63 -15.58
N TYR A 156 17.79 -9.09 -16.12
CA TYR A 156 17.65 -10.50 -16.55
C TYR A 156 18.08 -10.74 -18.03
N GLY A 157 18.41 -9.69 -18.78
CA GLY A 157 18.91 -9.77 -20.17
C GLY A 157 17.80 -9.90 -21.18
#